data_438a13de7630e0f17ef8810a69ff4612
#
_entry.id   438a13de7630e0f17ef8810a69ff4612
#
_cell.length_a   1.000
_cell.length_b   1.000
_cell.length_c   1.000
_cell.angle_alpha   90.00
_cell.angle_beta   90.00
_cell.angle_gamma   90.00
#
_symmetry.space_group_name_H-M   'P 1'
#
loop_
_entity.id
_entity.type
_entity.pdbx_description
1 polymer ?
#
loop_
_entity_poly.entity_id
_entity_poly.type
_entity_poly.pdbx_seq_one_letter_code
_entity_poly.pdbx_strand_id
1 'polypeptide(L)'
;MYPAGNLFVPAPHGQLEAILKEPRGETIHGGALVLHPHPLGGGTMHNKVVFRAAAALNDAGLVVLRINFRGVGQSTGLHDEGRGEIEDVRAGLDYLSENYPDQEITLCGFSFGARVGLEVGIADQRVARLISIGTPVDKYDFSFLEQCRKPILFVHGEHDEYGNIARLSELVAKVEKHAAVELRIIRGAGHFFDSHLDELKRAITEWIRALTRT
;
A
#
# COMPACT_ATOMS: atom_id res chain seq x y z
N MET A 1 27.88 -2.97 -0.31
CA MET A 1 27.21 -2.73 -1.61
C MET A 1 25.78 -3.26 -1.44
N TYR A 2 24.78 -2.39 -1.55
CA TYR A 2 23.38 -2.84 -1.47
C TYR A 2 23.01 -3.66 -2.71
N PRO A 3 22.11 -4.65 -2.62
CA PRO A 3 21.57 -5.31 -3.79
C PRO A 3 20.99 -4.31 -4.79
N ALA A 4 21.03 -4.62 -6.07
CA ALA A 4 20.45 -3.75 -7.11
C ALA A 4 18.99 -3.43 -6.76
N GLY A 5 18.62 -2.16 -6.82
CA GLY A 5 17.29 -1.66 -6.45
C GLY A 5 17.17 -1.08 -5.05
N ASN A 6 18.13 -1.26 -4.15
CA ASN A 6 18.14 -0.60 -2.84
C ASN A 6 18.64 0.84 -2.96
N LEU A 7 17.92 1.75 -2.31
CA LEU A 7 18.22 3.18 -2.31
C LEU A 7 17.76 3.83 -0.99
N PHE A 8 18.05 5.11 -0.84
CA PHE A 8 17.51 5.94 0.23
C PHE A 8 16.67 7.06 -0.34
N VAL A 9 15.45 7.20 0.20
CA VAL A 9 14.55 8.31 -0.11
C VAL A 9 14.77 9.42 0.90
N PRO A 10 15.09 10.66 0.49
CA PRO A 10 15.16 11.79 1.41
C PRO A 10 13.84 12.00 2.16
N ALA A 11 13.91 12.30 3.45
CA ALA A 11 12.76 12.56 4.30
C ALA A 11 13.08 13.70 5.29
N PRO A 12 12.08 14.41 5.85
CA PRO A 12 12.33 15.54 6.77
C PRO A 12 13.21 15.19 7.98
N HIS A 13 13.16 13.95 8.43
CA HIS A 13 13.95 13.43 9.58
C HIS A 13 15.26 12.75 9.15
N GLY A 14 15.64 12.84 7.87
CA GLY A 14 16.86 12.26 7.29
C GLY A 14 16.58 11.44 6.05
N GLN A 15 16.42 10.12 6.17
CA GLN A 15 16.22 9.24 5.01
C GLN A 15 15.37 8.01 5.35
N LEU A 16 14.72 7.44 4.33
CA LEU A 16 14.04 6.17 4.37
C LEU A 16 14.78 5.14 3.52
N GLU A 17 15.03 3.97 4.07
CA GLU A 17 15.50 2.82 3.32
C GLU A 17 14.40 2.33 2.39
N ALA A 18 14.72 2.12 1.11
CA ALA A 18 13.75 1.76 0.10
C ALA A 18 14.30 0.76 -0.92
N ILE A 19 13.39 0.11 -1.61
CA ILE A 19 13.67 -0.73 -2.79
C ILE A 19 12.79 -0.26 -3.93
N LEU A 20 13.43 0.16 -5.02
CA LEU A 20 12.78 0.48 -6.27
C LEU A 20 12.91 -0.70 -7.24
N LYS A 21 11.83 -1.05 -7.89
CA LYS A 21 11.82 -2.07 -8.93
C LYS A 21 11.02 -1.59 -10.14
N GLU A 22 11.69 -1.49 -11.27
CA GLU A 22 11.05 -1.23 -12.56
C GLU A 22 10.42 -2.51 -13.12
N PRO A 23 9.34 -2.40 -13.91
CA PRO A 23 8.71 -3.55 -14.57
C PRO A 23 9.64 -4.14 -15.64
N ARG A 24 9.39 -5.39 -15.99
CA ARG A 24 10.06 -6.02 -17.12
C ARG A 24 9.38 -5.56 -18.41
N GLY A 25 10.08 -4.77 -19.21
CA GLY A 25 9.57 -4.23 -20.48
C GLY A 25 9.94 -2.75 -20.64
N GLU A 26 9.70 -2.21 -21.84
CA GLU A 26 10.08 -0.83 -22.17
C GLU A 26 9.04 0.21 -21.73
N THR A 27 7.80 -0.22 -21.48
CA THR A 27 6.71 0.70 -21.13
C THR A 27 6.36 0.60 -19.64
N ILE A 28 6.37 1.74 -18.96
CA ILE A 28 5.87 1.88 -17.59
C ILE A 28 4.41 2.34 -17.67
N HIS A 29 3.50 1.62 -17.01
CA HIS A 29 2.05 1.90 -17.00
C HIS A 29 1.59 2.62 -15.73
N GLY A 30 2.49 3.08 -14.89
CA GLY A 30 2.21 3.78 -13.64
C GLY A 30 3.28 3.57 -12.59
N GLY A 31 3.14 4.31 -11.47
CA GLY A 31 3.94 4.13 -10.26
C GLY A 31 3.15 3.43 -9.15
N ALA A 32 3.85 2.81 -8.22
CA ALA A 32 3.23 2.29 -7.00
C ALA A 32 4.13 2.49 -5.78
N LEU A 33 3.54 3.00 -4.69
CA LEU A 33 4.17 3.03 -3.37
C LEU A 33 3.54 1.93 -2.50
N VAL A 34 4.36 1.05 -1.94
CA VAL A 34 3.89 -0.07 -1.11
C VAL A 34 4.41 0.04 0.31
N LEU A 35 3.50 0.03 1.27
CA LEU A 35 3.73 0.32 2.68
C LEU A 35 3.58 -0.94 3.54
N HIS A 36 4.50 -1.11 4.50
CA HIS A 36 4.56 -2.30 5.35
C HIS A 36 3.67 -2.20 6.62
N PRO A 37 3.41 -3.33 7.31
CA PRO A 37 2.63 -3.34 8.53
C PRO A 37 3.38 -2.70 9.70
N HIS A 38 2.78 -2.78 10.90
CA HIS A 38 3.22 -2.04 12.09
C HIS A 38 4.72 -2.22 12.40
N PRO A 39 5.49 -1.10 12.47
CA PRO A 39 6.93 -1.12 12.75
C PRO A 39 7.30 -1.91 14.00
N LEU A 40 6.65 -1.63 15.13
CA LEU A 40 6.92 -2.29 16.40
C LEU A 40 6.44 -3.75 16.45
N GLY A 41 5.65 -4.20 15.49
CA GLY A 41 5.28 -5.60 15.29
C GLY A 41 6.23 -6.37 14.35
N GLY A 42 7.41 -5.83 14.07
CA GLY A 42 8.38 -6.43 13.16
C GLY A 42 8.08 -6.19 11.68
N GLY A 43 7.20 -5.20 11.39
CA GLY A 43 6.89 -4.80 10.02
C GLY A 43 8.10 -4.22 9.31
N THR A 44 8.35 -4.66 8.08
CA THR A 44 9.38 -4.14 7.19
C THR A 44 8.92 -4.22 5.73
N MET A 45 9.58 -3.51 4.83
CA MET A 45 9.37 -3.61 3.38
C MET A 45 9.63 -5.01 2.79
N HIS A 46 10.25 -5.91 3.57
CA HIS A 46 10.50 -7.31 3.21
C HIS A 46 9.37 -8.25 3.66
N ASN A 47 8.35 -7.77 4.37
CA ASN A 47 7.21 -8.59 4.77
C ASN A 47 6.63 -9.32 3.55
N LYS A 48 6.25 -10.59 3.71
CA LYS A 48 5.79 -11.46 2.61
C LYS A 48 4.57 -10.91 1.87
N VAL A 49 3.63 -10.27 2.58
CA VAL A 49 2.43 -9.64 2.00
C VAL A 49 2.84 -8.43 1.16
N VAL A 50 3.71 -7.56 1.71
CA VAL A 50 4.27 -6.39 1.02
C VAL A 50 5.02 -6.81 -0.24
N PHE A 51 5.89 -7.82 -0.14
CA PHE A 51 6.62 -8.36 -1.28
C PHE A 51 5.69 -8.88 -2.37
N ARG A 52 4.63 -9.62 -1.97
CA ARG A 52 3.68 -10.22 -2.92
C ARG A 52 2.81 -9.15 -3.60
N ALA A 53 2.37 -8.13 -2.84
CA ALA A 53 1.66 -6.98 -3.39
C ALA A 53 2.53 -6.19 -4.40
N ALA A 54 3.77 -5.91 -4.02
CA ALA A 54 4.74 -5.25 -4.90
C ALA A 54 5.00 -6.06 -6.19
N ALA A 55 5.11 -7.38 -6.08
CA ALA A 55 5.26 -8.25 -7.25
C ALA A 55 4.02 -8.22 -8.17
N ALA A 56 2.80 -8.17 -7.60
CA ALA A 56 1.57 -8.06 -8.37
C ALA A 56 1.51 -6.77 -9.20
N LEU A 57 1.86 -5.64 -8.57
CA LEU A 57 1.88 -4.31 -9.20
C LEU A 57 2.98 -4.23 -10.28
N ASN A 58 4.16 -4.78 -9.99
CA ASN A 58 5.27 -4.80 -10.96
C ASN A 58 4.98 -5.70 -12.17
N ASP A 59 4.35 -6.86 -11.96
CA ASP A 59 3.91 -7.76 -13.05
C ASP A 59 2.75 -7.14 -13.88
N ALA A 60 2.07 -6.14 -13.35
CA ALA A 60 1.09 -5.33 -14.07
C ALA A 60 1.69 -4.14 -14.80
N GLY A 61 3.02 -3.97 -14.79
CA GLY A 61 3.74 -2.93 -15.53
C GLY A 61 4.00 -1.64 -14.75
N LEU A 62 3.82 -1.62 -13.42
CA LEU A 62 4.11 -0.45 -12.62
C LEU A 62 5.56 -0.45 -12.11
N VAL A 63 6.18 0.71 -12.05
CA VAL A 63 7.38 0.90 -11.24
C VAL A 63 6.97 0.92 -9.77
N VAL A 64 7.63 0.11 -8.94
CA VAL A 64 7.23 -0.11 -7.55
C VAL A 64 8.31 0.33 -6.58
N LEU A 65 7.97 1.26 -5.70
CA LEU A 65 8.76 1.68 -4.55
C LEU A 65 8.19 1.03 -3.28
N ARG A 66 9.03 0.32 -2.53
CA ARG A 66 8.75 -0.11 -1.16
C ARG A 66 9.65 0.66 -0.23
N ILE A 67 9.12 1.20 0.85
CA ILE A 67 9.89 1.92 1.87
C ILE A 67 9.84 1.18 3.21
N ASN A 68 10.88 1.32 4.00
CA ASN A 68 10.82 1.12 5.44
C ASN A 68 10.40 2.44 6.11
N PHE A 69 9.36 2.41 6.93
CA PHE A 69 8.99 3.57 7.74
C PHE A 69 10.12 3.99 8.68
N ARG A 70 10.05 5.22 9.20
CA ARG A 70 10.99 5.75 10.19
C ARG A 70 11.26 4.75 11.32
N GLY A 71 12.52 4.65 11.72
CA GLY A 71 12.97 3.73 12.79
C GLY A 71 13.02 2.26 12.40
N VAL A 72 12.74 1.90 11.14
CA VAL A 72 12.81 0.52 10.63
C VAL A 72 14.01 0.34 9.71
N GLY A 73 14.77 -0.74 9.90
CA GLY A 73 15.96 -1.04 9.10
C GLY A 73 16.99 0.09 9.17
N GLN A 74 17.31 0.68 8.03
CA GLN A 74 18.26 1.80 7.93
C GLN A 74 17.56 3.17 7.77
N SER A 75 16.23 3.20 7.88
CA SER A 75 15.46 4.46 7.94
C SER A 75 15.79 5.19 9.24
N THR A 76 16.03 6.49 9.13
CA THR A 76 16.25 7.37 10.29
C THR A 76 14.95 7.64 11.06
N GLY A 77 15.05 8.35 12.18
CA GLY A 77 13.90 8.71 13.01
C GLY A 77 13.42 7.58 13.93
N LEU A 78 12.25 7.77 14.50
CA LEU A 78 11.61 6.82 15.41
C LEU A 78 10.13 6.70 15.05
N HIS A 79 9.54 5.54 15.31
CA HIS A 79 8.09 5.32 15.16
C HIS A 79 7.29 6.37 15.94
N ASP A 80 6.26 6.97 15.28
CA ASP A 80 5.44 8.06 15.84
C ASP A 80 3.93 7.79 15.70
N GLU A 81 3.54 6.54 15.93
CA GLU A 81 2.13 6.13 16.01
C GLU A 81 1.25 6.53 14.80
N GLY A 82 1.85 6.64 13.63
CA GLY A 82 1.20 7.00 12.38
C GLY A 82 1.29 8.50 12.02
N ARG A 83 1.62 9.38 12.97
CA ARG A 83 1.72 10.83 12.71
C ARG A 83 2.92 11.16 11.85
N GLY A 84 4.09 10.69 12.29
CA GLY A 84 5.32 10.89 11.55
C GLY A 84 5.37 10.04 10.27
N GLU A 85 4.80 8.86 10.27
CA GLU A 85 4.74 7.98 9.12
C GLU A 85 3.94 8.58 7.95
N ILE A 86 3.05 9.53 8.20
CA ILE A 86 2.40 10.35 7.15
C ILE A 86 3.44 11.10 6.31
N GLU A 87 4.49 11.65 6.93
CA GLU A 87 5.58 12.32 6.21
C GLU A 87 6.41 11.33 5.41
N ASP A 88 6.60 10.11 5.91
CA ASP A 88 7.32 9.05 5.20
C ASP A 88 6.57 8.64 3.93
N VAL A 89 5.25 8.52 3.99
CA VAL A 89 4.41 8.27 2.81
C VAL A 89 4.56 9.40 1.81
N ARG A 90 4.50 10.66 2.25
CA ARG A 90 4.68 11.82 1.36
C ARG A 90 6.06 11.83 0.71
N ALA A 91 7.12 11.54 1.47
CA ALA A 91 8.48 11.43 0.92
C ALA A 91 8.58 10.33 -0.17
N GLY A 92 7.93 9.18 0.03
CA GLY A 92 7.85 8.14 -0.98
C GLY A 92 7.08 8.57 -2.24
N LEU A 93 6.00 9.34 -2.08
CA LEU A 93 5.24 9.91 -3.19
C LEU A 93 6.04 11.00 -3.92
N ASP A 94 6.76 11.85 -3.20
CA ASP A 94 7.65 12.87 -3.76
C ASP A 94 8.70 12.21 -4.64
N TYR A 95 9.39 11.18 -4.11
CA TYR A 95 10.39 10.43 -4.86
C TYR A 95 9.84 9.83 -6.16
N LEU A 96 8.68 9.18 -6.13
CA LEU A 96 8.07 8.62 -7.33
C LEU A 96 7.67 9.71 -8.33
N SER A 97 7.06 10.80 -7.88
CA SER A 97 6.64 11.91 -8.72
C SER A 97 7.80 12.64 -9.39
N GLU A 98 8.92 12.80 -8.69
CA GLU A 98 10.13 13.44 -9.23
C GLU A 98 10.86 12.58 -10.25
N ASN A 99 10.94 11.25 -10.01
CA ASN A 99 11.67 10.34 -10.90
C ASN A 99 10.82 9.75 -12.02
N TYR A 100 9.48 9.77 -11.86
CA TYR A 100 8.50 9.25 -12.83
C TYR A 100 7.32 10.24 -12.96
N PRO A 101 7.56 11.47 -13.47
CA PRO A 101 6.61 12.59 -13.39
C PRO A 101 5.29 12.36 -14.15
N ASP A 102 5.31 11.55 -15.21
CA ASP A 102 4.14 11.29 -16.05
C ASP A 102 3.34 10.07 -15.60
N GLN A 103 3.65 9.48 -14.45
CA GLN A 103 3.02 8.26 -14.00
C GLN A 103 1.98 8.48 -12.92
N GLU A 104 0.76 7.97 -13.14
CA GLU A 104 -0.25 7.88 -12.08
C GLU A 104 0.21 6.93 -10.97
N ILE A 105 0.09 7.36 -9.70
CA ILE A 105 0.56 6.57 -8.57
C ILE A 105 -0.59 5.76 -7.94
N THR A 106 -0.33 4.47 -7.75
CA THR A 106 -1.14 3.57 -6.91
C THR A 106 -0.52 3.51 -5.52
N LEU A 107 -1.27 3.86 -4.48
CA LEU A 107 -0.83 3.74 -3.09
C LEU A 107 -1.40 2.46 -2.47
N CYS A 108 -0.52 1.54 -2.11
CA CYS A 108 -0.85 0.23 -1.57
C CYS A 108 -0.30 0.10 -0.14
N GLY A 109 -1.14 -0.25 0.82
CA GLY A 109 -0.71 -0.47 2.20
C GLY A 109 -1.21 -1.79 2.77
N PHE A 110 -0.40 -2.39 3.63
CA PHE A 110 -0.77 -3.56 4.42
C PHE A 110 -0.91 -3.18 5.90
N SER A 111 -2.06 -3.51 6.50
CA SER A 111 -2.32 -3.33 7.94
C SER A 111 -2.11 -1.86 8.39
N PHE A 112 -1.15 -1.59 9.27
CA PHE A 112 -0.76 -0.22 9.65
C PHE A 112 -0.38 0.64 8.44
N GLY A 113 0.33 0.09 7.47
CA GLY A 113 0.63 0.78 6.22
C GLY A 113 -0.62 1.16 5.42
N ALA A 114 -1.69 0.36 5.51
CA ALA A 114 -2.99 0.73 4.93
C ALA A 114 -3.59 1.92 5.68
N ARG A 115 -3.56 1.91 7.02
CA ARG A 115 -4.10 3.03 7.82
C ARG A 115 -3.45 4.36 7.48
N VAL A 116 -2.11 4.40 7.47
CA VAL A 116 -1.35 5.62 7.17
C VAL A 116 -1.45 6.00 5.70
N GLY A 117 -1.28 5.01 4.82
CA GLY A 117 -1.30 5.23 3.37
C GLY A 117 -2.65 5.74 2.87
N LEU A 118 -3.76 5.19 3.34
CA LEU A 118 -5.09 5.63 2.92
C LEU A 118 -5.38 7.05 3.38
N GLU A 119 -4.96 7.44 4.60
CA GLU A 119 -5.14 8.81 5.09
C GLU A 119 -4.44 9.83 4.21
N VAL A 120 -3.20 9.57 3.78
CA VAL A 120 -2.49 10.42 2.82
C VAL A 120 -3.12 10.33 1.44
N GLY A 121 -3.38 9.11 0.99
CA GLY A 121 -3.74 8.84 -0.41
C GLY A 121 -5.08 9.42 -0.84
N ILE A 122 -6.07 9.55 0.06
CA ILE A 122 -7.36 10.16 -0.30
C ILE A 122 -7.22 11.65 -0.64
N ALA A 123 -6.28 12.35 -0.01
CA ALA A 123 -6.08 13.79 -0.15
C ALA A 123 -5.01 14.16 -1.19
N ASP A 124 -4.02 13.30 -1.44
CA ASP A 124 -2.89 13.60 -2.32
C ASP A 124 -3.27 13.43 -3.79
N GLN A 125 -3.21 14.50 -4.57
CA GLN A 125 -3.64 14.52 -5.98
C GLN A 125 -2.79 13.62 -6.90
N ARG A 126 -1.57 13.29 -6.52
CA ARG A 126 -0.68 12.39 -7.29
C ARG A 126 -1.15 10.93 -7.24
N VAL A 127 -1.90 10.58 -6.20
CA VAL A 127 -2.45 9.24 -6.01
C VAL A 127 -3.74 9.10 -6.81
N ALA A 128 -3.72 8.26 -7.83
CA ALA A 128 -4.89 8.00 -8.69
C ALA A 128 -5.78 6.88 -8.13
N ARG A 129 -5.22 5.91 -7.40
CA ARG A 129 -5.94 4.74 -6.89
C ARG A 129 -5.31 4.16 -5.63
N LEU A 130 -6.12 3.43 -4.85
CA LEU A 130 -5.77 2.95 -3.52
C LEU A 130 -5.93 1.44 -3.41
N ILE A 131 -5.05 0.79 -2.65
CA ILE A 131 -5.17 -0.63 -2.28
C ILE A 131 -4.95 -0.77 -0.78
N SER A 132 -5.93 -1.34 -0.08
CA SER A 132 -5.87 -1.69 1.33
C SER A 132 -5.84 -3.19 1.51
N ILE A 133 -4.78 -3.71 2.11
CA ILE A 133 -4.61 -5.13 2.39
C ILE A 133 -4.71 -5.35 3.90
N GLY A 134 -5.57 -6.29 4.34
CA GLY A 134 -5.75 -6.59 5.76
C GLY A 134 -6.09 -5.33 6.56
N THR A 135 -7.17 -4.64 6.19
CA THR A 135 -7.58 -3.36 6.79
C THR A 135 -7.92 -3.55 8.26
N PRO A 136 -7.16 -3.00 9.22
CA PRO A 136 -7.33 -3.29 10.64
C PRO A 136 -8.41 -2.41 11.30
N VAL A 137 -9.67 -2.56 10.84
CA VAL A 137 -10.83 -1.75 11.29
C VAL A 137 -11.19 -1.93 12.75
N ASP A 138 -10.67 -2.97 13.42
CA ASP A 138 -10.85 -3.19 14.85
C ASP A 138 -9.78 -2.49 15.70
N LYS A 139 -8.72 -1.96 15.07
CA LYS A 139 -7.60 -1.30 15.73
C LYS A 139 -7.55 0.20 15.53
N TYR A 140 -8.01 0.68 14.36
CA TYR A 140 -7.91 2.08 13.98
C TYR A 140 -9.25 2.60 13.42
N ASP A 141 -9.44 3.91 13.54
CA ASP A 141 -10.53 4.61 12.85
C ASP A 141 -10.20 4.80 11.36
N PHE A 142 -11.15 4.45 10.51
CA PHE A 142 -11.13 4.61 9.06
C PHE A 142 -12.28 5.49 8.56
N SER A 143 -12.98 6.23 9.43
CA SER A 143 -14.10 7.10 9.07
C SER A 143 -13.73 8.15 8.03
N PHE A 144 -12.46 8.57 7.96
CA PHE A 144 -11.95 9.50 6.95
C PHE A 144 -12.14 8.98 5.51
N LEU A 145 -12.27 7.67 5.30
CA LEU A 145 -12.54 7.08 3.98
C LEU A 145 -13.92 7.44 3.40
N GLU A 146 -14.85 7.93 4.20
CA GLU A 146 -16.13 8.46 3.71
C GLU A 146 -15.93 9.67 2.78
N GLN A 147 -14.76 10.32 2.85
CA GLN A 147 -14.35 11.41 1.95
C GLN A 147 -13.63 10.90 0.67
N CYS A 148 -13.37 9.61 0.56
CA CYS A 148 -12.68 9.04 -0.60
C CYS A 148 -13.50 9.24 -1.89
N ARG A 149 -12.82 9.62 -2.97
CA ARG A 149 -13.41 9.76 -4.33
C ARG A 149 -12.61 8.96 -5.37
N LYS A 150 -11.58 8.26 -4.92
CA LYS A 150 -10.66 7.49 -5.78
C LYS A 150 -11.06 6.04 -5.82
N PRO A 151 -10.81 5.33 -6.93
CA PRO A 151 -10.93 3.88 -6.97
C PRO A 151 -10.12 3.23 -5.84
N ILE A 152 -10.74 2.30 -5.12
CA ILE A 152 -10.12 1.60 -4.01
C ILE A 152 -10.44 0.11 -4.02
N LEU A 153 -9.38 -0.71 -3.88
CA LEU A 153 -9.46 -2.15 -3.67
C LEU A 153 -9.19 -2.47 -2.20
N PHE A 154 -10.09 -3.21 -1.57
CA PHE A 154 -9.83 -3.87 -0.30
C PHE A 154 -9.58 -5.36 -0.55
N VAL A 155 -8.43 -5.89 -0.07
CA VAL A 155 -8.15 -7.32 -0.05
C VAL A 155 -8.03 -7.76 1.41
N HIS A 156 -8.89 -8.68 1.84
CA HIS A 156 -9.03 -9.00 3.25
C HIS A 156 -9.14 -10.51 3.47
N GLY A 157 -8.53 -11.00 4.55
CA GLY A 157 -8.64 -12.42 4.94
C GLY A 157 -9.97 -12.71 5.64
N GLU A 158 -10.60 -13.85 5.33
CA GLU A 158 -11.86 -14.26 5.99
C GLU A 158 -11.72 -14.38 7.51
N HIS A 159 -10.54 -14.75 7.99
CA HIS A 159 -10.22 -14.95 9.41
C HIS A 159 -9.23 -13.92 9.94
N ASP A 160 -9.26 -12.71 9.40
CA ASP A 160 -8.38 -11.62 9.84
C ASP A 160 -8.75 -11.19 11.27
N GLU A 161 -7.82 -11.37 12.19
CA GLU A 161 -8.00 -11.10 13.62
C GLU A 161 -7.89 -9.62 13.99
N TYR A 162 -7.51 -8.74 13.07
CA TYR A 162 -7.39 -7.29 13.28
C TYR A 162 -8.48 -6.48 12.58
N GLY A 163 -9.28 -7.14 11.76
CA GLY A 163 -10.35 -6.49 11.00
C GLY A 163 -11.53 -7.42 10.77
N ASN A 164 -12.58 -7.26 11.56
CA ASN A 164 -13.81 -8.01 11.38
C ASN A 164 -14.48 -7.68 10.05
N ILE A 165 -14.84 -8.71 9.26
CA ILE A 165 -15.45 -8.55 7.93
C ILE A 165 -16.75 -7.74 7.98
N ALA A 166 -17.60 -7.90 8.99
CA ALA A 166 -18.85 -7.14 9.06
C ALA A 166 -18.58 -5.64 9.20
N ARG A 167 -17.64 -5.26 10.08
CA ARG A 167 -17.22 -3.85 10.24
C ARG A 167 -16.55 -3.30 8.99
N LEU A 168 -15.71 -4.11 8.33
CA LEU A 168 -15.12 -3.71 7.04
C LEU A 168 -16.19 -3.52 5.98
N SER A 169 -17.18 -4.42 5.89
CA SER A 169 -18.28 -4.30 4.93
C SER A 169 -19.16 -3.07 5.19
N GLU A 170 -19.40 -2.70 6.44
CA GLU A 170 -20.08 -1.45 6.80
C GLU A 170 -19.28 -0.21 6.33
N LEU A 171 -17.96 -0.22 6.51
CA LEU A 171 -17.09 0.85 6.00
C LEU A 171 -17.14 0.92 4.48
N VAL A 172 -16.98 -0.22 3.80
CA VAL A 172 -17.05 -0.34 2.33
C VAL A 172 -18.37 0.23 1.81
N ALA A 173 -19.50 -0.15 2.38
CA ALA A 173 -20.83 0.35 1.98
C ALA A 173 -20.99 1.88 2.12
N LYS A 174 -20.24 2.51 3.03
CA LYS A 174 -20.21 3.98 3.15
C LYS A 174 -19.35 4.60 2.05
N VAL A 175 -18.18 4.02 1.75
CA VAL A 175 -17.24 4.51 0.73
C VAL A 175 -17.82 4.35 -0.68
N GLU A 176 -18.52 3.25 -0.96
CA GLU A 176 -19.18 2.97 -2.26
C GLU A 176 -20.17 4.05 -2.70
N LYS A 177 -20.70 4.84 -1.77
CA LYS A 177 -21.59 5.96 -2.10
C LYS A 177 -20.88 7.07 -2.88
N HIS A 178 -19.55 7.10 -2.86
CA HIS A 178 -18.75 8.22 -3.32
C HIS A 178 -17.55 7.84 -4.19
N ALA A 179 -17.15 6.57 -4.18
CA ALA A 179 -15.98 6.06 -4.91
C ALA A 179 -16.30 4.68 -5.54
N ALA A 180 -15.54 4.33 -6.57
CA ALA A 180 -15.53 2.96 -7.09
C ALA A 180 -14.77 2.06 -6.10
N VAL A 181 -15.46 1.12 -5.48
CA VAL A 181 -14.91 0.23 -4.46
C VAL A 181 -15.00 -1.22 -4.92
N GLU A 182 -13.97 -1.99 -4.67
CA GLU A 182 -14.00 -3.45 -4.79
C GLU A 182 -13.52 -4.08 -3.49
N LEU A 183 -14.27 -5.04 -2.95
CA LEU A 183 -13.91 -5.83 -1.77
C LEU A 183 -13.66 -7.27 -2.19
N ARG A 184 -12.43 -7.74 -1.98
CA ARG A 184 -12.03 -9.14 -2.21
C ARG A 184 -11.76 -9.83 -0.87
N ILE A 185 -12.63 -10.75 -0.47
CA ILE A 185 -12.42 -11.61 0.69
C ILE A 185 -11.72 -12.89 0.24
N ILE A 186 -10.57 -13.19 0.82
CA ILE A 186 -9.82 -14.42 0.57
C ILE A 186 -10.22 -15.45 1.63
N ARG A 187 -10.92 -16.49 1.18
CA ARG A 187 -11.46 -17.53 2.07
C ARG A 187 -10.34 -18.30 2.77
N GLY A 188 -10.52 -18.57 4.05
CA GLY A 188 -9.57 -19.29 4.88
C GLY A 188 -8.30 -18.51 5.26
N ALA A 189 -8.09 -17.31 4.70
CA ALA A 189 -6.93 -16.51 5.02
C ALA A 189 -7.11 -15.75 6.34
N GLY A 190 -6.05 -15.71 7.16
CA GLY A 190 -5.89 -14.77 8.27
C GLY A 190 -5.20 -13.49 7.82
N HIS A 191 -4.82 -12.64 8.78
CA HIS A 191 -4.22 -11.32 8.53
C HIS A 191 -2.98 -11.35 7.62
N PHE A 192 -2.11 -12.35 7.80
CA PHE A 192 -0.84 -12.46 7.05
C PHE A 192 -0.94 -13.28 5.76
N PHE A 193 -2.15 -13.71 5.38
CA PHE A 193 -2.40 -14.46 4.14
C PHE A 193 -1.52 -15.72 3.98
N ASP A 194 -1.20 -16.39 5.09
CA ASP A 194 -0.45 -17.63 5.07
C ASP A 194 -1.14 -18.65 4.15
N SER A 195 -0.37 -19.28 3.26
CA SER A 195 -0.86 -20.19 2.21
C SER A 195 -1.77 -19.56 1.14
N HIS A 196 -2.10 -18.26 1.21
CA HIS A 196 -3.01 -17.56 0.29
C HIS A 196 -2.35 -16.37 -0.44
N LEU A 197 -1.01 -16.28 -0.42
CA LEU A 197 -0.27 -15.17 -1.04
C LEU A 197 -0.44 -15.11 -2.56
N ASP A 198 -0.70 -16.23 -3.23
CA ASP A 198 -0.94 -16.25 -4.67
C ASP A 198 -2.34 -15.74 -5.02
N GLU A 199 -3.33 -15.98 -4.15
CA GLU A 199 -4.68 -15.41 -4.29
C GLU A 199 -4.66 -13.89 -4.07
N LEU A 200 -3.94 -13.42 -3.05
CA LEU A 200 -3.67 -11.99 -2.84
C LEU A 200 -3.05 -11.35 -4.09
N LYS A 201 -1.97 -11.95 -4.62
CA LYS A 201 -1.31 -11.46 -5.82
C LYS A 201 -2.26 -11.37 -7.01
N ARG A 202 -3.06 -12.42 -7.24
CA ARG A 202 -4.03 -12.48 -8.33
C ARG A 202 -5.08 -11.38 -8.19
N ALA A 203 -5.67 -11.20 -7.01
CA ALA A 203 -6.68 -10.16 -6.75
C ALA A 203 -6.16 -8.75 -7.12
N ILE A 204 -4.93 -8.41 -6.71
CA ILE A 204 -4.30 -7.12 -7.01
C ILE A 204 -4.03 -6.99 -8.51
N THR A 205 -3.45 -8.03 -9.14
CA THR A 205 -3.09 -8.01 -10.56
C THR A 205 -4.31 -7.85 -11.46
N GLU A 206 -5.39 -8.56 -11.16
CA GLU A 206 -6.66 -8.48 -11.91
C GLU A 206 -7.26 -7.07 -11.84
N TRP A 207 -7.33 -6.50 -10.63
CA TRP A 207 -7.89 -5.18 -10.41
C TRP A 207 -7.11 -4.07 -11.12
N ILE A 208 -5.78 -4.05 -10.99
CA ILE A 208 -4.92 -3.07 -11.66
C ILE A 208 -5.06 -3.17 -13.18
N ARG A 209 -5.00 -4.38 -13.74
CA ARG A 209 -5.12 -4.58 -15.18
C ARG A 209 -6.49 -4.18 -15.74
N ALA A 210 -7.54 -4.26 -14.95
CA ALA A 210 -8.86 -3.79 -15.36
C ALA A 210 -8.89 -2.26 -15.51
N LEU A 211 -8.14 -1.53 -14.69
CA LEU A 211 -8.08 -0.06 -14.70
C LEU A 211 -7.04 0.52 -15.68
N THR A 212 -6.02 -0.25 -16.07
CA THR A 212 -4.95 0.22 -16.98
C THR A 212 -5.16 -0.17 -18.45
N ARG A 213 -6.23 -0.90 -18.76
CA ARG A 213 -6.58 -1.31 -20.15
C ARG A 213 -7.46 -0.29 -20.91
N THR A 214 -7.77 0.83 -20.27
CA THR A 214 -8.49 1.95 -20.90
C THR A 214 -7.52 2.99 -21.39
#